data_c23943bf5dc89939ddb2188cb1dabde6
#
_entry.id   c23943bf5dc89939ddb2188cb1dabde6
#
_cell.length_a   1.000
_cell.length_b   1.000
_cell.length_c   1.000
_cell.angle_alpha   90.00
_cell.angle_beta   90.00
_cell.angle_gamma   90.00
#
_symmetry.space_group_name_H-M   'P 1'
#
loop_
_entity.id
_entity.type
_entity.pdbx_description
1 polymer ?
#
loop_
_entity_poly.entity_id
_entity_poly.type
_entity_poly.pdbx_seq_one_letter_code
_entity_poly.pdbx_strand_id
1 'polypeptide(L)'
;MTASSIQISVVIPCYNQELYIAEALDSVLAQTFNGYEIIVVNDGSVDSSQRIIEQYVAEHPGKITLINQQNQGVISTRNNGIAAARGTYIYPLDGDDKIHPECLQQLYEAMIAGKGDVIYSDTECFGERTGLFELPKATKWNMLHHSCVVCSALYRKADWEKYGGYDQGCRVCGCEDWEFWLNFVLDNKHFHKVEKPLLYYRQLATSRTTDAQLPESQKIRIRHLRQKYGYRFYLGYLLGEFRRFLFQKKNTRKGYTIIKICRIPVWYGKTPQK
;
A
#
# COMPACT_ATOMS: atom_id res chain seq x y z
N MET A 1 -16.85 30.64 -8.69
CA MET A 1 -16.49 29.22 -8.72
C MET A 1 -16.33 28.81 -7.26
N THR A 2 -17.23 28.00 -6.73
CA THR A 2 -17.08 27.44 -5.38
C THR A 2 -15.83 26.59 -5.38
N ALA A 3 -14.86 26.87 -4.49
CA ALA A 3 -13.69 26.04 -4.31
C ALA A 3 -14.19 24.59 -4.08
N SER A 4 -13.82 23.66 -4.97
CA SER A 4 -14.21 22.28 -4.79
C SER A 4 -13.60 21.81 -3.47
N SER A 5 -14.42 21.29 -2.58
CA SER A 5 -13.93 20.80 -1.29
C SER A 5 -12.88 19.69 -1.54
N ILE A 6 -11.76 19.76 -0.86
CA ILE A 6 -10.72 18.72 -0.94
C ILE A 6 -11.30 17.43 -0.39
N GLN A 7 -11.36 16.39 -1.25
CA GLN A 7 -11.86 15.08 -0.89
C GLN A 7 -10.73 14.12 -0.57
N ILE A 8 -9.64 14.17 -1.34
CA ILE A 8 -8.49 13.26 -1.22
C ILE A 8 -7.24 14.06 -0.91
N SER A 9 -6.46 13.62 0.07
CA SER A 9 -5.08 14.06 0.26
C SER A 9 -4.14 12.95 -0.20
N VAL A 10 -3.35 13.25 -1.23
CA VAL A 10 -2.25 12.37 -1.67
C VAL A 10 -1.04 12.71 -0.81
N VAL A 11 -0.54 11.72 -0.04
CA VAL A 11 0.58 11.90 0.88
C VAL A 11 1.80 11.18 0.33
N ILE A 12 2.88 11.93 0.05
CA ILE A 12 4.10 11.43 -0.58
C ILE A 12 5.27 11.58 0.39
N PRO A 13 5.75 10.48 1.02
CA PRO A 13 7.00 10.49 1.75
C PRO A 13 8.18 10.56 0.78
N CYS A 14 9.18 11.41 1.06
CA CYS A 14 10.35 11.59 0.23
C CYS A 14 11.64 11.58 1.08
N TYR A 15 12.59 10.73 0.72
CA TYR A 15 13.95 10.74 1.26
C TYR A 15 14.93 10.27 0.19
N ASN A 16 15.80 11.19 -0.27
CA ASN A 16 16.81 10.95 -1.31
C ASN A 16 16.22 10.30 -2.58
N GLN A 17 15.24 10.99 -3.17
CA GLN A 17 14.50 10.52 -4.36
C GLN A 17 14.61 11.52 -5.53
N GLU A 18 15.72 12.23 -5.66
CA GLU A 18 15.92 13.23 -6.73
C GLU A 18 15.68 12.69 -8.15
N LEU A 19 15.90 11.39 -8.36
CA LEU A 19 15.68 10.73 -9.66
C LEU A 19 14.21 10.40 -9.95
N TYR A 20 13.32 10.40 -8.94
CA TYR A 20 11.98 9.82 -9.07
C TYR A 20 10.86 10.77 -8.68
N ILE A 21 11.10 11.65 -7.71
CA ILE A 21 10.04 12.48 -7.11
C ILE A 21 9.31 13.36 -8.12
N ALA A 22 9.98 13.82 -9.17
CA ALA A 22 9.35 14.58 -10.24
C ALA A 22 8.30 13.75 -10.99
N GLU A 23 8.65 12.49 -11.37
CA GLU A 23 7.72 11.59 -12.05
C GLU A 23 6.50 11.24 -11.18
N ALA A 24 6.70 11.06 -9.88
CA ALA A 24 5.61 10.85 -8.93
C ALA A 24 4.66 12.05 -8.89
N LEU A 25 5.20 13.27 -8.74
CA LEU A 25 4.42 14.52 -8.71
C LEU A 25 3.65 14.76 -10.02
N ASP A 26 4.32 14.59 -11.16
CA ASP A 26 3.69 14.72 -12.49
C ASP A 26 2.50 13.78 -12.64
N SER A 27 2.63 12.54 -12.18
CA SER A 27 1.56 11.54 -12.25
C SER A 27 0.33 11.92 -11.42
N VAL A 28 0.55 12.59 -10.27
CA VAL A 28 -0.56 13.08 -9.43
C VAL A 28 -1.16 14.36 -10.01
N LEU A 29 -0.35 15.25 -10.58
CA LEU A 29 -0.84 16.47 -11.24
C LEU A 29 -1.64 16.17 -12.50
N ALA A 30 -1.37 15.06 -13.18
CA ALA A 30 -2.09 14.60 -14.36
C ALA A 30 -3.45 13.91 -14.04
N GLN A 31 -3.87 13.85 -12.77
CA GLN A 31 -5.13 13.18 -12.42
C GLN A 31 -6.36 13.89 -12.98
N THR A 32 -7.29 13.11 -13.49
CA THR A 32 -8.60 13.60 -14.00
C THR A 32 -9.53 14.07 -12.88
N PHE A 33 -9.38 13.54 -11.68
CA PHE A 33 -10.08 13.97 -10.48
C PHE A 33 -9.51 15.29 -9.96
N ASN A 34 -10.34 16.28 -9.66
CA ASN A 34 -9.88 17.62 -9.26
C ASN A 34 -9.95 17.91 -7.75
N GLY A 35 -10.71 17.11 -7.00
CA GLY A 35 -10.97 17.33 -5.56
C GLY A 35 -9.85 16.83 -4.65
N TYR A 36 -8.56 17.08 -4.97
CA TYR A 36 -7.42 16.59 -4.18
C TYR A 36 -6.40 17.68 -3.89
N GLU A 37 -5.59 17.42 -2.88
CA GLU A 37 -4.33 18.11 -2.57
C GLU A 37 -3.16 17.12 -2.56
N ILE A 38 -1.94 17.63 -2.64
CA ILE A 38 -0.69 16.86 -2.53
C ILE A 38 0.06 17.35 -1.31
N ILE A 39 0.49 16.44 -0.45
CA ILE A 39 1.33 16.73 0.71
C ILE A 39 2.60 15.91 0.55
N VAL A 40 3.72 16.59 0.31
CA VAL A 40 5.03 15.96 0.24
C VAL A 40 5.73 16.19 1.57
N VAL A 41 6.20 15.12 2.19
CA VAL A 41 7.00 15.21 3.41
C VAL A 41 8.43 14.81 3.09
N ASN A 42 9.33 15.81 3.07
CA ASN A 42 10.75 15.60 2.90
C ASN A 42 11.37 15.21 4.24
N ASP A 43 11.84 13.98 4.33
CA ASP A 43 12.40 13.36 5.54
C ASP A 43 13.92 13.62 5.68
N GLY A 44 14.33 14.88 5.48
CA GLY A 44 15.72 15.29 5.61
C GLY A 44 16.60 14.78 4.47
N SER A 45 16.13 14.83 3.22
CA SER A 45 16.94 14.50 2.05
C SER A 45 18.21 15.36 1.96
N VAL A 46 19.30 14.75 1.54
CA VAL A 46 20.61 15.40 1.36
C VAL A 46 20.98 15.55 -0.13
N ASP A 47 20.15 15.00 -1.02
CA ASP A 47 20.23 15.15 -2.47
C ASP A 47 19.39 16.35 -2.98
N SER A 48 19.13 16.43 -4.28
CA SER A 48 18.33 17.51 -4.88
C SER A 48 16.82 17.36 -4.67
N SER A 49 16.32 16.35 -3.95
CA SER A 49 14.88 16.11 -3.77
C SER A 49 14.13 17.32 -3.25
N GLN A 50 14.64 17.96 -2.19
CA GLN A 50 13.98 19.14 -1.61
C GLN A 50 13.87 20.27 -2.64
N ARG A 51 14.93 20.59 -3.36
CA ARG A 51 14.93 21.65 -4.38
C ARG A 51 13.92 21.37 -5.50
N ILE A 52 13.81 20.11 -5.94
CA ILE A 52 12.83 19.71 -6.94
C ILE A 52 11.41 19.94 -6.41
N ILE A 53 11.10 19.48 -5.20
CA ILE A 53 9.78 19.66 -4.60
C ILE A 53 9.41 21.13 -4.44
N GLU A 54 10.37 21.98 -4.01
CA GLU A 54 10.18 23.43 -3.86
C GLU A 54 9.81 24.10 -5.21
N GLN A 55 10.39 23.64 -6.32
CA GLN A 55 10.02 24.11 -7.66
C GLN A 55 8.55 23.77 -7.98
N TYR A 56 8.13 22.53 -7.73
CA TYR A 56 6.72 22.11 -7.93
C TYR A 56 5.75 22.88 -7.05
N VAL A 57 6.12 23.19 -5.80
CA VAL A 57 5.29 24.02 -4.91
C VAL A 57 5.12 25.42 -5.46
N ALA A 58 6.19 26.02 -6.00
CA ALA A 58 6.16 27.35 -6.60
C ALA A 58 5.31 27.39 -7.88
N GLU A 59 5.36 26.35 -8.71
CA GLU A 59 4.59 26.22 -9.97
C GLU A 59 3.11 25.90 -9.72
N HIS A 60 2.78 25.25 -8.58
CA HIS A 60 1.42 24.81 -8.26
C HIS A 60 0.95 25.35 -6.89
N PRO A 61 0.84 26.68 -6.72
CA PRO A 61 0.50 27.28 -5.43
C PRO A 61 -0.88 26.83 -4.93
N GLY A 62 -0.92 26.41 -3.67
CA GLY A 62 -2.17 25.94 -3.02
C GLY A 62 -2.56 24.50 -3.38
N LYS A 63 -1.88 23.85 -4.31
CA LYS A 63 -2.12 22.45 -4.70
C LYS A 63 -1.16 21.49 -4.00
N ILE A 64 0.10 21.90 -3.83
CA ILE A 64 1.17 21.12 -3.22
C ILE A 64 1.60 21.81 -1.92
N THR A 65 1.70 21.02 -0.85
CA THR A 65 2.26 21.44 0.44
C THR A 65 3.53 20.63 0.69
N LEU A 66 4.64 21.31 0.98
CA LEU A 66 5.89 20.69 1.41
C LEU A 66 6.03 20.81 2.92
N ILE A 67 6.32 19.68 3.57
CA ILE A 67 6.72 19.61 4.98
C ILE A 67 8.15 19.11 5.03
N ASN A 68 9.05 19.91 5.60
CA ASN A 68 10.42 19.50 5.85
C ASN A 68 10.58 19.03 7.29
N GLN A 69 11.22 17.88 7.50
CA GLN A 69 11.54 17.35 8.82
C GLN A 69 12.97 16.78 8.85
N GLN A 70 13.53 16.59 10.03
CA GLN A 70 14.72 15.76 10.21
C GLN A 70 14.35 14.30 9.94
N ASN A 71 15.30 13.50 9.45
CA ASN A 71 15.05 12.10 9.11
C ASN A 71 14.54 11.29 10.32
N GLN A 72 13.29 10.84 10.24
CA GLN A 72 12.61 10.03 11.23
C GLN A 72 12.11 8.69 10.65
N GLY A 73 12.35 8.46 9.35
CA GLY A 73 11.93 7.27 8.63
C GLY A 73 10.50 7.33 8.10
N VAL A 74 10.20 6.47 7.14
CA VAL A 74 8.98 6.48 6.33
C VAL A 74 7.67 6.46 7.14
N ILE A 75 7.65 5.78 8.29
CA ILE A 75 6.46 5.69 9.16
C ILE A 75 6.11 7.06 9.74
N SER A 76 7.10 7.77 10.32
CA SER A 76 6.90 9.14 10.82
C SER A 76 6.51 10.07 9.69
N THR A 77 7.18 9.94 8.54
CA THR A 77 6.98 10.75 7.35
C THR A 77 5.53 10.62 6.83
N ARG A 78 5.03 9.40 6.68
CA ARG A 78 3.62 9.16 6.32
C ARG A 78 2.66 9.70 7.37
N ASN A 79 2.89 9.44 8.66
CA ASN A 79 2.03 9.91 9.74
C ASN A 79 1.96 11.45 9.79
N ASN A 80 3.08 12.14 9.66
CA ASN A 80 3.13 13.60 9.67
C ASN A 80 2.39 14.21 8.47
N GLY A 81 2.53 13.62 7.29
CA GLY A 81 1.79 14.03 6.09
C GLY A 81 0.28 13.81 6.25
N ILE A 82 -0.15 12.67 6.78
CA ILE A 82 -1.56 12.37 6.99
C ILE A 82 -2.16 13.27 8.07
N ALA A 83 -1.42 13.57 9.14
CA ALA A 83 -1.87 14.50 10.17
C ALA A 83 -2.18 15.89 9.59
N ALA A 84 -1.37 16.38 8.65
CA ALA A 84 -1.56 17.67 7.96
C ALA A 84 -2.65 17.62 6.87
N ALA A 85 -3.15 16.46 6.48
CA ALA A 85 -4.12 16.29 5.43
C ALA A 85 -5.47 16.91 5.77
N ARG A 86 -6.10 17.58 4.79
CA ARG A 86 -7.43 18.19 4.89
C ARG A 86 -8.53 17.36 4.23
N GLY A 87 -8.14 16.39 3.39
CA GLY A 87 -9.07 15.51 2.69
C GLY A 87 -9.76 14.52 3.63
N THR A 88 -11.01 14.20 3.30
CA THR A 88 -11.76 13.13 3.97
C THR A 88 -11.10 11.77 3.78
N TYR A 89 -10.45 11.58 2.63
CA TYR A 89 -9.78 10.35 2.24
C TYR A 89 -8.29 10.58 2.08
N ILE A 90 -7.52 9.55 2.41
CA ILE A 90 -6.06 9.52 2.26
C ILE A 90 -5.67 8.54 1.17
N TYR A 91 -4.75 8.94 0.32
CA TYR A 91 -4.08 8.10 -0.65
C TYR A 91 -2.57 8.26 -0.49
N PRO A 92 -1.87 7.33 0.19
CA PRO A 92 -0.41 7.33 0.23
C PRO A 92 0.17 6.94 -1.13
N LEU A 93 1.22 7.60 -1.56
CA LEU A 93 1.97 7.26 -2.76
C LEU A 93 3.46 7.36 -2.44
N ASP A 94 4.23 6.30 -2.64
CA ASP A 94 5.68 6.37 -2.44
C ASP A 94 6.31 7.25 -3.54
N GLY A 95 7.33 8.03 -3.17
CA GLY A 95 7.89 9.07 -4.05
C GLY A 95 8.71 8.54 -5.23
N ASP A 96 8.88 7.22 -5.34
CA ASP A 96 9.44 6.51 -6.48
C ASP A 96 8.40 5.80 -7.35
N ASP A 97 7.11 5.84 -6.96
CA ASP A 97 6.00 5.26 -7.70
C ASP A 97 5.24 6.32 -8.51
N LYS A 98 4.32 5.88 -9.36
CA LYS A 98 3.41 6.75 -10.11
C LYS A 98 2.03 6.13 -10.27
N ILE A 99 1.04 6.94 -10.62
CA ILE A 99 -0.35 6.51 -10.77
C ILE A 99 -0.92 6.83 -12.16
N HIS A 100 -1.85 5.99 -12.61
CA HIS A 100 -2.59 6.21 -13.85
C HIS A 100 -3.46 7.49 -13.74
N PRO A 101 -3.65 8.29 -14.82
CA PRO A 101 -4.42 9.54 -14.77
C PRO A 101 -5.84 9.41 -14.20
N GLU A 102 -6.47 8.26 -14.31
CA GLU A 102 -7.81 7.99 -13.77
C GLU A 102 -7.80 7.40 -12.35
N CYS A 103 -6.64 7.23 -11.73
CA CYS A 103 -6.51 6.49 -10.45
C CYS A 103 -7.42 7.07 -9.38
N LEU A 104 -7.24 8.34 -9.03
CA LEU A 104 -8.02 8.97 -7.96
C LEU A 104 -9.51 9.00 -8.27
N GLN A 105 -9.90 9.21 -9.53
CA GLN A 105 -11.30 9.22 -9.96
C GLN A 105 -11.96 7.86 -9.70
N GLN A 106 -11.34 6.78 -10.19
CA GLN A 106 -11.91 5.44 -10.07
C GLN A 106 -11.97 4.92 -8.63
N LEU A 107 -10.91 5.19 -7.84
CA LEU A 107 -10.91 4.83 -6.42
C LEU A 107 -11.96 5.62 -5.64
N TYR A 108 -12.10 6.93 -5.92
CA TYR A 108 -13.10 7.77 -5.29
C TYR A 108 -14.53 7.33 -5.61
N GLU A 109 -14.84 7.07 -6.88
CA GLU A 109 -16.15 6.55 -7.30
C GLU A 109 -16.50 5.22 -6.60
N ALA A 110 -15.54 4.30 -6.50
CA ALA A 110 -15.75 3.06 -5.78
C ALA A 110 -16.00 3.29 -4.27
N MET A 111 -15.30 4.26 -3.67
CA MET A 111 -15.44 4.63 -2.26
C MET A 111 -16.82 5.22 -1.98
N ILE A 112 -17.27 6.21 -2.76
CA ILE A 112 -18.58 6.87 -2.54
C ILE A 112 -19.76 5.96 -2.91
N ALA A 113 -19.55 4.99 -3.79
CA ALA A 113 -20.52 3.94 -4.09
C ALA A 113 -20.62 2.88 -2.98
N GLY A 114 -19.87 3.02 -1.88
CA GLY A 114 -19.91 2.11 -0.74
C GLY A 114 -19.37 0.71 -1.03
N LYS A 115 -18.51 0.55 -2.06
CA LYS A 115 -17.96 -0.77 -2.43
C LYS A 115 -17.00 -1.33 -1.38
N GLY A 116 -16.39 -0.48 -0.55
CA GLY A 116 -15.49 -0.89 0.51
C GLY A 116 -15.09 0.25 1.44
N ASP A 117 -14.39 -0.08 2.52
CA ASP A 117 -13.76 0.87 3.45
C ASP A 117 -12.32 1.20 3.02
N VAL A 118 -11.69 0.28 2.31
CA VAL A 118 -10.38 0.43 1.66
C VAL A 118 -10.53 0.06 0.19
N ILE A 119 -10.19 1.00 -0.70
CA ILE A 119 -10.25 0.80 -2.14
C ILE A 119 -8.83 0.81 -2.69
N TYR A 120 -8.44 -0.24 -3.40
CA TYR A 120 -7.12 -0.38 -4.01
C TYR A 120 -7.26 -0.90 -5.45
N SER A 121 -6.18 -0.86 -6.21
CA SER A 121 -6.18 -1.30 -7.62
C SER A 121 -5.23 -2.46 -7.86
N ASP A 122 -5.27 -3.02 -9.06
CA ASP A 122 -4.15 -3.80 -9.55
C ASP A 122 -2.92 -2.90 -9.64
N THR A 123 -1.76 -3.52 -9.46
CA THR A 123 -0.45 -2.85 -9.45
C THR A 123 0.39 -3.41 -10.60
N GLU A 124 0.96 -2.54 -11.40
CA GLU A 124 1.89 -2.89 -12.47
C GLU A 124 3.31 -2.49 -12.10
N CYS A 125 4.23 -3.43 -12.18
CA CYS A 125 5.65 -3.16 -11.97
C CYS A 125 6.26 -2.49 -13.18
N PHE A 126 7.17 -1.56 -12.95
CA PHE A 126 8.01 -0.94 -13.98
C PHE A 126 9.43 -0.69 -13.47
N GLY A 127 10.34 -0.31 -14.34
CA GLY A 127 11.77 -0.20 -14.04
C GLY A 127 12.50 -1.50 -14.37
N GLU A 128 13.25 -2.09 -13.44
CA GLU A 128 14.03 -3.31 -13.69
C GLU A 128 13.19 -4.57 -13.93
N ARG A 129 11.96 -4.57 -13.45
CA ARG A 129 10.99 -5.64 -13.69
C ARG A 129 9.69 -5.02 -14.16
N THR A 130 9.00 -5.70 -15.06
CA THR A 130 7.71 -5.28 -15.60
C THR A 130 6.66 -6.38 -15.41
N GLY A 131 5.38 -6.00 -15.51
CA GLY A 131 4.24 -6.91 -15.42
C GLY A 131 3.43 -6.73 -14.13
N LEU A 132 2.34 -7.47 -14.00
CA LEU A 132 1.46 -7.35 -12.85
C LEU A 132 2.15 -7.81 -11.55
N PHE A 133 2.03 -6.99 -10.50
CA PHE A 133 2.42 -7.34 -9.15
C PHE A 133 1.30 -8.14 -8.50
N GLU A 134 1.36 -9.45 -8.64
CA GLU A 134 0.31 -10.34 -8.13
C GLU A 134 0.38 -10.47 -6.61
N LEU A 135 -0.62 -9.93 -5.92
CA LEU A 135 -0.85 -10.15 -4.50
C LEU A 135 -2.06 -11.08 -4.28
N PRO A 136 -2.08 -11.86 -3.20
CA PRO A 136 -3.25 -12.64 -2.85
C PRO A 136 -4.48 -11.74 -2.65
N LYS A 137 -5.68 -12.24 -2.96
CA LYS A 137 -6.92 -11.49 -2.71
C LYS A 137 -7.00 -11.04 -1.23
N ALA A 138 -7.35 -9.79 -0.99
CA ALA A 138 -7.48 -9.20 0.34
C ALA A 138 -8.72 -9.75 1.07
N THR A 139 -8.66 -11.01 1.47
CA THR A 139 -9.64 -11.64 2.36
C THR A 139 -9.13 -11.61 3.78
N LYS A 140 -10.04 -11.65 4.76
CA LYS A 140 -9.67 -11.70 6.19
C LYS A 140 -8.58 -12.76 6.46
N TRP A 141 -8.72 -13.95 5.88
CA TRP A 141 -7.77 -15.05 6.08
C TRP A 141 -6.41 -14.77 5.43
N ASN A 142 -6.38 -14.28 4.21
CA ASN A 142 -5.12 -13.97 3.54
C ASN A 142 -4.38 -12.82 4.25
N MET A 143 -5.11 -11.78 4.63
CA MET A 143 -4.56 -10.62 5.33
C MET A 143 -3.98 -10.95 6.72
N LEU A 144 -4.47 -12.00 7.39
CA LEU A 144 -3.87 -12.50 8.64
C LEU A 144 -2.52 -13.20 8.41
N HIS A 145 -2.17 -13.52 7.16
CA HIS A 145 -0.93 -14.22 6.81
C HIS A 145 0.08 -13.38 6.04
N HIS A 146 -0.43 -12.44 5.21
CA HIS A 146 0.39 -11.64 4.32
C HIS A 146 -0.19 -10.25 4.19
N SER A 147 0.65 -9.28 3.83
CA SER A 147 0.14 -8.08 3.18
C SER A 147 -0.43 -8.46 1.82
N CYS A 148 -1.71 -8.17 1.61
CA CYS A 148 -2.40 -8.40 0.33
C CYS A 148 -2.71 -7.07 -0.38
N VAL A 149 -2.37 -5.95 0.22
CA VAL A 149 -2.59 -4.60 -0.28
C VAL A 149 -1.32 -3.79 -0.02
N VAL A 150 -0.83 -3.10 -1.02
CA VAL A 150 0.28 -2.15 -0.88
C VAL A 150 -0.18 -0.91 -0.10
N CYS A 151 0.76 -0.01 0.28
CA CYS A 151 0.39 1.22 1.00
C CYS A 151 -0.55 2.11 0.19
N SER A 152 -0.41 2.13 -1.15
CA SER A 152 -1.16 2.98 -2.07
C SER A 152 -2.59 2.48 -2.28
N ALA A 153 -3.44 2.74 -1.28
CA ALA A 153 -4.87 2.46 -1.29
C ALA A 153 -5.63 3.64 -0.69
N LEU A 154 -6.86 3.86 -1.14
CA LEU A 154 -7.74 4.93 -0.67
C LEU A 154 -8.51 4.46 0.57
N TYR A 155 -8.46 5.23 1.66
CA TYR A 155 -9.18 4.98 2.90
C TYR A 155 -9.58 6.29 3.59
N ARG A 156 -10.47 6.23 4.60
CA ARG A 156 -10.89 7.44 5.34
C ARG A 156 -9.81 7.88 6.32
N LYS A 157 -9.52 9.18 6.39
CA LYS A 157 -8.63 9.76 7.41
C LYS A 157 -9.08 9.41 8.82
N ALA A 158 -10.38 9.40 9.08
CA ALA A 158 -10.95 9.01 10.36
C ALA A 158 -10.59 7.57 10.80
N ASP A 159 -10.40 6.64 9.86
CA ASP A 159 -9.93 5.29 10.19
C ASP A 159 -8.45 5.33 10.62
N TRP A 160 -7.60 6.15 9.97
CA TRP A 160 -6.22 6.36 10.40
C TRP A 160 -6.14 6.96 11.81
N GLU A 161 -6.96 7.95 12.10
CA GLU A 161 -7.07 8.56 13.44
C GLU A 161 -7.52 7.54 14.48
N LYS A 162 -8.56 6.74 14.17
CA LYS A 162 -9.08 5.68 15.02
C LYS A 162 -8.03 4.64 15.41
N TYR A 163 -7.17 4.26 14.47
CA TYR A 163 -6.16 3.22 14.69
C TYR A 163 -4.83 3.77 15.22
N GLY A 164 -4.70 5.09 15.37
CA GLY A 164 -3.50 5.74 15.88
C GLY A 164 -2.36 5.83 14.85
N GLY A 165 -2.70 5.74 13.58
CA GLY A 165 -1.76 5.86 12.47
C GLY A 165 -0.92 4.61 12.21
N TYR A 166 0.14 4.77 11.41
CA TYR A 166 1.14 3.73 11.18
C TYR A 166 2.00 3.52 12.42
N ASP A 167 2.19 2.27 12.83
CA ASP A 167 2.88 1.89 14.07
C ASP A 167 4.41 2.02 13.96
N GLN A 168 5.00 2.89 14.78
CA GLN A 168 6.45 3.08 14.88
C GLN A 168 7.21 1.79 15.26
N GLY A 169 6.55 0.86 15.96
CA GLY A 169 7.11 -0.44 16.30
C GLY A 169 7.44 -1.29 15.07
N CYS A 170 6.82 -1.00 13.92
CA CYS A 170 7.09 -1.67 12.65
C CYS A 170 8.38 -1.22 11.96
N ARG A 171 9.08 -0.19 12.46
CA ARG A 171 10.33 0.33 11.86
C ARG A 171 11.40 -0.75 11.68
N VAL A 172 11.50 -1.66 12.64
CA VAL A 172 12.52 -2.73 12.63
C VAL A 172 12.13 -3.89 11.72
N CYS A 173 10.84 -4.16 11.57
CA CYS A 173 10.35 -5.33 10.83
C CYS A 173 9.84 -5.01 9.43
N GLY A 174 9.66 -3.72 9.06
CA GLY A 174 9.20 -3.31 7.74
C GLY A 174 7.85 -3.94 7.37
N CYS A 175 6.87 -3.86 8.28
CA CYS A 175 5.53 -4.39 8.06
C CYS A 175 4.44 -3.35 8.35
N GLU A 176 4.79 -2.08 8.26
CA GLU A 176 3.93 -0.95 8.63
C GLU A 176 2.59 -0.97 7.87
N ASP A 177 2.62 -1.29 6.58
CA ASP A 177 1.42 -1.36 5.76
C ASP A 177 0.55 -2.54 6.15
N TRP A 178 1.18 -3.72 6.32
CA TRP A 178 0.45 -4.92 6.74
C TRP A 178 -0.16 -4.74 8.13
N GLU A 179 0.58 -4.20 9.05
CA GLU A 179 0.12 -3.90 10.41
C GLU A 179 -1.08 -2.94 10.37
N PHE A 180 -0.97 -1.86 9.59
CA PHE A 180 -2.04 -0.89 9.45
C PHE A 180 -3.32 -1.54 8.90
N TRP A 181 -3.21 -2.34 7.84
CA TRP A 181 -4.35 -3.06 7.27
C TRP A 181 -4.96 -4.11 8.18
N LEU A 182 -4.18 -4.68 9.11
CA LEU A 182 -4.72 -5.62 10.09
C LEU A 182 -5.75 -4.97 11.03
N ASN A 183 -5.63 -3.69 11.34
CA ASN A 183 -6.65 -2.97 12.12
C ASN A 183 -8.01 -3.00 11.40
N PHE A 184 -8.02 -2.74 10.09
CA PHE A 184 -9.24 -2.82 9.28
C PHE A 184 -9.83 -4.24 9.24
N VAL A 185 -8.97 -5.24 9.08
CA VAL A 185 -9.37 -6.66 9.05
C VAL A 185 -9.98 -7.08 10.39
N LEU A 186 -9.39 -6.69 11.50
CA LEU A 186 -9.86 -7.03 12.85
C LEU A 186 -11.16 -6.31 13.20
N ASP A 187 -11.42 -5.16 12.59
CA ASP A 187 -12.68 -4.41 12.66
C ASP A 187 -13.73 -4.85 11.63
N ASN A 188 -13.46 -5.94 10.88
CA ASN A 188 -14.31 -6.46 9.81
C ASN A 188 -14.61 -5.42 8.70
N LYS A 189 -13.71 -4.49 8.45
CA LYS A 189 -13.78 -3.56 7.34
C LYS A 189 -13.61 -4.29 6.00
N HIS A 190 -14.24 -3.75 4.97
CA HIS A 190 -14.27 -4.37 3.64
C HIS A 190 -13.21 -3.75 2.72
N PHE A 191 -12.43 -4.63 2.05
CA PHE A 191 -11.45 -4.27 1.04
C PHE A 191 -12.04 -4.52 -0.35
N HIS A 192 -12.02 -3.52 -1.21
CA HIS A 192 -12.49 -3.64 -2.59
C HIS A 192 -11.36 -3.31 -3.58
N LYS A 193 -11.17 -4.19 -4.55
CA LYS A 193 -10.17 -4.03 -5.60
C LYS A 193 -10.83 -3.53 -6.88
N VAL A 194 -10.33 -2.44 -7.43
CA VAL A 194 -10.59 -2.00 -8.80
C VAL A 194 -9.68 -2.82 -9.71
N GLU A 195 -10.26 -3.67 -10.56
CA GLU A 195 -9.51 -4.61 -11.42
C GLU A 195 -8.95 -3.90 -12.67
N LYS A 196 -8.11 -2.88 -12.41
CA LYS A 196 -7.35 -2.12 -13.42
C LYS A 196 -5.98 -1.76 -12.84
N PRO A 197 -4.89 -1.77 -13.62
CA PRO A 197 -3.58 -1.34 -13.17
C PRO A 197 -3.53 0.19 -13.07
N LEU A 198 -3.89 0.73 -11.89
CA LEU A 198 -3.90 2.16 -11.63
C LEU A 198 -2.70 2.64 -10.82
N LEU A 199 -1.94 1.73 -10.23
CA LEU A 199 -0.67 1.99 -9.55
C LEU A 199 0.47 1.38 -10.37
N TYR A 200 1.48 2.18 -10.64
CA TYR A 200 2.75 1.75 -11.23
C TYR A 200 3.81 1.73 -10.12
N TYR A 201 4.26 0.52 -9.78
CA TYR A 201 5.21 0.25 -8.70
C TYR A 201 6.62 0.09 -9.26
N ARG A 202 7.53 0.98 -8.87
CA ARG A 202 8.92 0.95 -9.36
C ARG A 202 9.69 -0.19 -8.73
N GLN A 203 10.32 -0.99 -9.57
CA GLN A 203 11.24 -2.03 -9.16
C GLN A 203 12.67 -1.54 -9.31
N LEU A 204 13.38 -1.46 -8.18
CA LEU A 204 14.79 -1.07 -8.12
C LEU A 204 15.64 -2.29 -7.73
N ALA A 205 16.92 -2.32 -8.14
CA ALA A 205 17.88 -3.38 -7.79
C ALA A 205 18.02 -3.56 -6.27
N THR A 206 17.92 -2.45 -5.52
CA THR A 206 18.04 -2.40 -4.06
C THR A 206 16.70 -1.96 -3.44
N SER A 207 15.67 -2.82 -3.50
CA SER A 207 14.38 -2.54 -2.87
C SER A 207 14.33 -3.09 -1.44
N ARG A 208 13.78 -2.31 -0.48
CA ARG A 208 13.46 -2.81 0.89
C ARG A 208 12.59 -4.06 0.90
N THR A 209 11.78 -4.25 -0.13
CA THR A 209 10.92 -5.42 -0.30
C THR A 209 11.73 -6.72 -0.38
N THR A 210 12.97 -6.67 -0.87
CA THR A 210 13.86 -7.84 -0.96
C THR A 210 14.29 -8.31 0.42
N ASP A 211 14.66 -7.39 1.31
CA ASP A 211 15.04 -7.72 2.71
C ASP A 211 13.84 -8.20 3.53
N ALA A 212 12.67 -7.68 3.19
CA ALA A 212 11.42 -8.05 3.84
C ALA A 212 11.01 -9.51 3.60
N GLN A 213 11.51 -10.15 2.56
CA GLN A 213 11.20 -11.55 2.23
C GLN A 213 12.09 -12.55 2.97
N LEU A 214 13.11 -12.11 3.70
CA LEU A 214 13.98 -13.00 4.46
C LEU A 214 13.21 -13.71 5.60
N PRO A 215 13.48 -15.01 5.85
CA PRO A 215 12.77 -15.79 6.90
C PRO A 215 12.86 -15.17 8.30
N GLU A 216 13.98 -14.56 8.64
CA GLU A 216 14.18 -13.89 9.94
C GLU A 216 13.30 -12.64 10.07
N SER A 217 13.19 -11.84 9.03
CA SER A 217 12.29 -10.68 9.00
C SER A 217 10.84 -11.09 9.22
N GLN A 218 10.41 -12.21 8.64
CA GLN A 218 9.07 -12.74 8.82
C GLN A 218 8.81 -13.15 10.28
N LYS A 219 9.78 -13.81 10.94
CA LYS A 219 9.66 -14.18 12.36
C LYS A 219 9.51 -12.95 13.26
N ILE A 220 10.29 -11.89 13.00
CA ILE A 220 10.23 -10.64 13.74
C ILE A 220 8.85 -10.00 13.59
N ARG A 221 8.31 -9.93 12.36
CA ARG A 221 6.97 -9.41 12.07
C ARG A 221 5.88 -10.15 12.82
N ILE A 222 5.84 -11.48 12.72
CA ILE A 222 4.84 -12.30 13.40
C ILE A 222 4.92 -12.12 14.91
N ARG A 223 6.13 -12.02 15.47
CA ARG A 223 6.32 -11.75 16.90
C ARG A 223 5.72 -10.39 17.28
N HIS A 224 6.03 -9.33 16.53
CA HIS A 224 5.51 -7.99 16.77
C HIS A 224 3.97 -7.97 16.69
N LEU A 225 3.39 -8.51 15.63
CA LEU A 225 1.95 -8.56 15.45
C LEU A 225 1.24 -9.39 16.53
N ARG A 226 1.86 -10.50 16.96
CA ARG A 226 1.34 -11.31 18.08
C ARG A 226 1.36 -10.53 19.39
N GLN A 227 2.40 -9.77 19.67
CA GLN A 227 2.49 -8.94 20.89
C GLN A 227 1.41 -7.85 20.88
N LYS A 228 1.21 -7.19 19.74
CA LYS A 228 0.25 -6.09 19.61
C LYS A 228 -1.21 -6.56 19.64
N TYR A 229 -1.55 -7.59 18.89
CA TYR A 229 -2.94 -8.03 18.67
C TYR A 229 -3.34 -9.27 19.47
N GLY A 230 -2.41 -9.88 20.19
CA GLY A 230 -2.65 -11.02 21.06
C GLY A 230 -3.26 -12.22 20.37
N TYR A 231 -4.19 -12.91 21.07
CA TYR A 231 -4.80 -14.13 20.57
C TYR A 231 -5.67 -13.92 19.31
N ARG A 232 -6.25 -12.73 19.09
CA ARG A 232 -7.09 -12.44 17.91
C ARG A 232 -6.32 -12.61 16.61
N PHE A 233 -5.10 -12.10 16.55
CA PHE A 233 -4.21 -12.29 15.41
C PHE A 233 -3.67 -13.73 15.36
N TYR A 234 -3.16 -14.23 16.49
CA TYR A 234 -2.44 -15.50 16.54
C TYR A 234 -3.32 -16.70 16.23
N LEU A 235 -4.57 -16.72 16.74
CA LEU A 235 -5.53 -17.78 16.42
C LEU A 235 -5.88 -17.77 14.93
N GLY A 236 -6.13 -16.60 14.35
CA GLY A 236 -6.39 -16.46 12.91
C GLY A 236 -5.19 -16.91 12.07
N TYR A 237 -3.98 -16.55 12.47
CA TYR A 237 -2.75 -16.97 11.82
C TYR A 237 -2.60 -18.51 11.88
N LEU A 238 -2.76 -19.14 13.04
CA LEU A 238 -2.69 -20.60 13.18
C LEU A 238 -3.75 -21.34 12.35
N LEU A 239 -4.99 -20.85 12.34
CA LEU A 239 -6.05 -21.43 11.53
C LEU A 239 -5.74 -21.37 10.04
N GLY A 240 -5.12 -20.30 9.58
CA GLY A 240 -4.69 -20.18 8.20
C GLY A 240 -3.52 -21.09 7.86
N GLU A 241 -2.50 -21.22 8.75
CA GLU A 241 -1.41 -22.18 8.57
C GLU A 241 -1.94 -23.62 8.53
N PHE A 242 -2.87 -23.95 9.42
CA PHE A 242 -3.54 -25.26 9.42
C PHE A 242 -4.29 -25.52 8.10
N ARG A 243 -5.04 -24.51 7.61
CA ARG A 243 -5.71 -24.59 6.31
C ARG A 243 -4.72 -24.77 5.15
N ARG A 244 -3.56 -24.07 5.15
CA ARG A 244 -2.50 -24.29 4.17
C ARG A 244 -1.91 -25.68 4.24
N PHE A 245 -1.73 -26.21 5.45
CA PHE A 245 -1.29 -27.59 5.64
C PHE A 245 -2.29 -28.58 5.06
N LEU A 246 -3.58 -28.36 5.34
CA LEU A 246 -4.65 -29.23 4.83
C LEU A 246 -4.81 -29.14 3.31
N PHE A 247 -4.82 -27.91 2.77
CA PHE A 247 -5.16 -27.67 1.38
C PHE A 247 -4.00 -26.96 0.65
N GLN A 248 -3.28 -27.69 -0.17
CA GLN A 248 -2.22 -27.14 -1.02
C GLN A 248 -2.62 -27.20 -2.48
N LYS A 249 -2.56 -26.05 -3.17
CA LYS A 249 -2.71 -25.96 -4.62
C LYS A 249 -1.36 -25.57 -5.22
N LYS A 250 -0.87 -26.34 -6.18
CA LYS A 250 0.38 -26.07 -6.89
C LYS A 250 0.14 -26.16 -8.40
N ASN A 251 0.41 -25.08 -9.10
CA ASN A 251 0.47 -25.09 -10.56
C ASN A 251 1.86 -25.54 -11.01
N THR A 252 1.90 -26.46 -11.95
CA THR A 252 3.17 -26.98 -12.50
C THR A 252 3.57 -26.15 -13.72
N ARG A 253 4.88 -26.13 -14.04
CA ARG A 253 5.40 -25.48 -15.26
C ARG A 253 4.81 -26.07 -16.57
N LYS A 254 4.19 -27.26 -16.52
CA LYS A 254 3.53 -27.92 -17.65
C LYS A 254 2.03 -27.58 -17.79
N GLY A 255 1.53 -26.56 -17.08
CA GLY A 255 0.14 -26.12 -17.16
C GLY A 255 -0.87 -27.04 -16.45
N TYR A 256 -0.44 -27.80 -15.45
CA TYR A 256 -1.33 -28.61 -14.62
C TYR A 256 -1.46 -28.02 -13.22
N THR A 257 -2.63 -28.19 -12.62
CA THR A 257 -2.88 -27.88 -11.21
C THR A 257 -2.92 -29.16 -10.40
N ILE A 258 -2.23 -29.18 -9.26
CA ILE A 258 -2.25 -30.27 -8.28
C ILE A 258 -2.90 -29.71 -7.02
N ILE A 259 -3.95 -30.36 -6.54
CA ILE A 259 -4.55 -30.08 -5.23
C ILE A 259 -4.16 -31.20 -4.29
N LYS A 260 -3.62 -30.85 -3.13
CA LYS A 260 -3.24 -31.78 -2.07
C LYS A 260 -4.08 -31.51 -0.82
N ILE A 261 -4.51 -32.58 -0.16
CA ILE A 261 -5.08 -32.55 1.20
C ILE A 261 -4.10 -33.27 2.12
N CYS A 262 -3.71 -32.66 3.23
CA CYS A 262 -2.69 -33.20 4.14
C CYS A 262 -1.42 -33.62 3.43
N ARG A 263 -0.96 -32.84 2.42
CA ARG A 263 0.18 -33.13 1.52
C ARG A 263 -0.03 -34.32 0.58
N ILE A 264 -1.14 -35.00 0.60
CA ILE A 264 -1.48 -36.09 -0.32
C ILE A 264 -2.15 -35.49 -1.56
N PRO A 265 -1.69 -35.77 -2.78
CA PRO A 265 -2.35 -35.32 -4.00
C PRO A 265 -3.75 -35.96 -4.10
N VAL A 266 -4.79 -35.15 -4.17
CA VAL A 266 -6.19 -35.62 -4.30
C VAL A 266 -6.78 -35.25 -5.66
N TRP A 267 -6.14 -34.35 -6.37
CA TRP A 267 -6.58 -33.91 -7.69
C TRP A 267 -5.38 -33.52 -8.57
N TYR A 268 -5.46 -33.90 -9.84
CA TYR A 268 -4.50 -33.54 -10.87
C TYR A 268 -5.22 -33.28 -12.18
N GLY A 269 -5.08 -32.09 -12.76
CA GLY A 269 -5.73 -31.72 -14.00
C GLY A 269 -5.12 -30.49 -14.65
N LYS A 270 -5.54 -30.15 -15.86
CA LYS A 270 -5.07 -28.95 -16.56
C LYS A 270 -5.51 -27.71 -15.80
N THR A 271 -4.63 -26.72 -15.71
CA THR A 271 -4.96 -25.39 -15.17
C THR A 271 -5.98 -24.76 -16.11
N PRO A 272 -7.15 -24.25 -15.61
CA PRO A 272 -8.05 -23.49 -16.46
C PRO A 272 -7.31 -22.30 -17.09
N GLN A 273 -7.41 -22.18 -18.40
CA GLN A 273 -6.97 -20.94 -19.08
C GLN A 273 -7.89 -19.82 -18.64
N LYS A 274 -7.29 -18.71 -18.20
CA LYS A 274 -8.01 -17.45 -17.94
C LYS A 274 -8.29 -16.72 -19.23
#